data_26ef79a60db3bad7eefd6913cf440cf9
#
_entry.id   26ef79a60db3bad7eefd6913cf440cf9
#
_cell.length_a   1.000
_cell.length_b   1.000
_cell.length_c   1.000
_cell.angle_alpha   90.00
_cell.angle_beta   90.00
_cell.angle_gamma   90.00
#
_symmetry.space_group_name_H-M   'P 1'
#
loop_
_entity.id
_entity.type
_entity.pdbx_description
1 polymer ?
#
loop_
_entity_poly.entity_id
_entity_poly.type
_entity_poly.pdbx_seq_one_letter_code
_entity_poly.pdbx_strand_id
1 'polypeptide(L)'
;GGQWGWGDKIAIFFDTSKINVVNRALGGTTARTFYRDLWPRVLAMIKPGDFVIMQFGTNGGAVNDASRARGEIHGIGDDTQEITNQVTKNFEVVHTFGWYEKQMIAEARSQGATPMVCSLIPRNNWKNGHAARNGPDSAAGWAAGAAKAVNAPFIDNNEIIARLYDQLGQEKVYALFVAGQGPHTSLAGAETNAICVIAGLKGLKENPLAKFLSDKAEGVAPPT
;
A
#
# COMPACT_ATOMS: atom_id res chain seq x y z
N GLY A 1 0.85 -14.75 -17.89
CA GLY A 1 1.11 -14.60 -16.47
C GLY A 1 0.14 -13.64 -15.84
N GLY A 2 -0.35 -13.93 -14.64
CA GLY A 2 -1.27 -13.06 -13.92
C GLY A 2 -0.57 -11.86 -13.30
N GLN A 3 -1.36 -10.88 -12.89
CA GLN A 3 -0.93 -9.77 -12.05
C GLN A 3 -0.94 -10.24 -10.59
N TRP A 4 0.10 -9.94 -9.83
CA TRP A 4 0.26 -10.37 -8.45
C TRP A 4 0.62 -9.19 -7.55
N GLY A 5 0.07 -9.16 -6.35
CA GLY A 5 0.46 -8.22 -5.30
C GLY A 5 1.34 -8.88 -4.25
N TRP A 6 2.15 -8.10 -3.54
CA TRP A 6 2.98 -8.61 -2.44
C TRP A 6 2.14 -9.24 -1.31
N GLY A 7 0.90 -8.78 -1.12
CA GLY A 7 -0.04 -9.33 -0.14
C GLY A 7 -0.36 -10.81 -0.35
N ASP A 8 -0.26 -11.31 -1.59
CA ASP A 8 -0.44 -12.72 -1.91
C ASP A 8 0.77 -13.59 -1.55
N LYS A 9 1.93 -12.97 -1.32
CA LYS A 9 3.21 -13.63 -1.14
C LYS A 9 3.82 -13.47 0.26
N ILE A 10 3.30 -12.56 1.06
CA ILE A 10 3.89 -12.22 2.35
C ILE A 10 3.66 -13.29 3.42
N ALA A 11 2.62 -14.11 3.30
CA ALA A 11 2.23 -15.10 4.33
C ALA A 11 3.37 -16.08 4.70
N ILE A 12 4.24 -16.43 3.76
CA ILE A 12 5.34 -17.36 4.00
C ILE A 12 6.41 -16.84 4.99
N PHE A 13 6.41 -15.55 5.25
CA PHE A 13 7.31 -14.89 6.20
C PHE A 13 6.74 -14.79 7.61
N PHE A 14 5.54 -15.33 7.83
CA PHE A 14 4.90 -15.38 9.13
C PHE A 14 4.74 -16.81 9.63
N ASP A 15 4.81 -16.98 10.94
CA ASP A 15 4.52 -18.24 11.62
C ASP A 15 3.00 -18.48 11.64
N THR A 16 2.53 -19.33 10.76
CA THR A 16 1.10 -19.62 10.56
C THR A 16 0.45 -20.35 11.77
N SER A 17 1.25 -20.84 12.72
CA SER A 17 0.73 -21.35 13.98
C SER A 17 0.32 -20.24 14.97
N LYS A 18 0.82 -19.02 14.74
CA LYS A 18 0.60 -17.85 15.63
C LYS A 18 -0.26 -16.76 15.00
N ILE A 19 -0.24 -16.63 13.68
CA ILE A 19 -0.97 -15.59 12.96
C ILE A 19 -1.45 -16.08 11.60
N ASN A 20 -2.63 -15.66 11.20
CA ASN A 20 -3.17 -15.89 9.88
C ASN A 20 -3.04 -14.62 9.04
N VAL A 21 -2.50 -14.73 7.82
CA VAL A 21 -2.36 -13.63 6.88
C VAL A 21 -3.47 -13.71 5.83
N VAL A 22 -4.27 -12.64 5.73
CA VAL A 22 -5.40 -12.58 4.80
C VAL A 22 -5.24 -11.36 3.90
N ASN A 23 -5.08 -11.58 2.60
CA ASN A 23 -5.06 -10.49 1.62
C ASN A 23 -6.49 -10.07 1.26
N ARG A 24 -6.82 -8.79 1.47
CA ARG A 24 -8.11 -8.16 1.11
C ARG A 24 -7.95 -7.06 0.07
N ALA A 25 -6.75 -6.89 -0.48
CA ALA A 25 -6.52 -5.91 -1.54
C ALA A 25 -7.26 -6.29 -2.82
N LEU A 26 -7.78 -5.29 -3.50
CA LEU A 26 -8.41 -5.44 -4.82
C LEU A 26 -7.72 -4.53 -5.82
N GLY A 27 -7.24 -5.12 -6.92
CA GLY A 27 -6.62 -4.37 -8.01
C GLY A 27 -7.57 -3.33 -8.61
N GLY A 28 -7.01 -2.17 -9.00
CA GLY A 28 -7.79 -1.07 -9.59
C GLY A 28 -8.44 -0.12 -8.59
N THR A 29 -8.46 -0.43 -7.29
CA THR A 29 -8.99 0.48 -6.27
C THR A 29 -8.02 1.60 -5.93
N THR A 30 -8.56 2.69 -5.39
CA THR A 30 -7.85 3.80 -4.76
C THR A 30 -8.22 3.81 -3.27
N ALA A 31 -7.60 4.66 -2.44
CA ALA A 31 -7.97 4.77 -1.03
C ALA A 31 -9.47 5.12 -0.89
N ARG A 32 -9.97 6.07 -1.71
CA ARG A 32 -11.38 6.45 -1.77
C ARG A 32 -12.31 5.28 -2.11
N THR A 33 -12.07 4.60 -3.24
CA THR A 33 -12.98 3.55 -3.68
C THR A 33 -12.91 2.32 -2.79
N PHE A 34 -11.74 2.02 -2.24
CA PHE A 34 -11.60 0.95 -1.25
C PHE A 34 -12.36 1.29 0.03
N TYR A 35 -12.21 2.52 0.56
CA TYR A 35 -12.92 2.99 1.74
C TYR A 35 -14.44 2.91 1.55
N ARG A 36 -14.94 3.40 0.43
CA ARG A 36 -16.37 3.42 0.13
C ARG A 36 -16.98 2.03 -0.06
N ASP A 37 -16.31 1.18 -0.85
CA ASP A 37 -16.94 -0.02 -1.41
C ASP A 37 -16.54 -1.33 -0.68
N LEU A 38 -15.35 -1.38 -0.07
CA LEU A 38 -14.76 -2.60 0.47
C LEU A 38 -14.45 -2.52 1.95
N TRP A 39 -13.99 -1.36 2.42
CA TRP A 39 -13.57 -1.18 3.80
C TRP A 39 -14.63 -1.55 4.85
N PRO A 40 -15.93 -1.22 4.70
CA PRO A 40 -16.93 -1.64 5.69
C PRO A 40 -16.97 -3.16 5.91
N ARG A 41 -16.74 -3.94 4.86
CA ARG A 41 -16.67 -5.42 4.97
C ARG A 41 -15.38 -5.88 5.64
N VAL A 42 -14.26 -5.22 5.36
CA VAL A 42 -12.98 -5.52 6.01
C VAL A 42 -13.07 -5.16 7.48
N LEU A 43 -13.58 -3.97 7.81
CA LEU A 43 -13.74 -3.49 9.17
C LEU A 43 -14.59 -4.44 10.03
N ALA A 44 -15.67 -4.98 9.47
CA ALA A 44 -16.54 -5.95 10.15
C ALA A 44 -15.85 -7.30 10.49
N MET A 45 -14.71 -7.59 9.86
CA MET A 45 -13.94 -8.82 10.13
C MET A 45 -12.82 -8.60 11.14
N ILE A 46 -12.42 -7.36 11.38
CA ILE A 46 -11.32 -7.00 12.28
C ILE A 46 -11.71 -7.33 13.73
N LYS A 47 -10.77 -7.90 14.45
CA LYS A 47 -10.90 -8.25 15.87
C LYS A 47 -9.80 -7.57 16.70
N PRO A 48 -10.02 -7.37 17.99
CA PRO A 48 -8.97 -6.89 18.88
C PRO A 48 -7.71 -7.76 18.79
N GLY A 49 -6.57 -7.10 18.62
CA GLY A 49 -5.26 -7.76 18.46
C GLY A 49 -4.86 -8.05 17.02
N ASP A 50 -5.73 -7.82 16.04
CA ASP A 50 -5.38 -7.93 14.61
C ASP A 50 -4.42 -6.81 14.18
N PHE A 51 -3.76 -7.05 13.04
CA PHE A 51 -2.90 -6.08 12.37
C PHE A 51 -3.47 -5.78 10.99
N VAL A 52 -3.48 -4.51 10.61
CA VAL A 52 -3.93 -4.07 9.28
C VAL A 52 -2.79 -3.36 8.58
N ILE A 53 -2.26 -3.95 7.51
CA ILE A 53 -1.25 -3.29 6.67
C ILE A 53 -1.95 -2.78 5.42
N MET A 54 -1.86 -1.47 5.15
CA MET A 54 -2.50 -0.85 4.01
C MET A 54 -1.50 -0.16 3.10
N GLN A 55 -1.75 -0.23 1.78
CA GLN A 55 -0.95 0.42 0.76
C GLN A 55 -1.85 0.87 -0.39
N PHE A 56 -1.84 2.17 -0.69
CA PHE A 56 -2.57 2.77 -1.80
C PHE A 56 -1.66 3.67 -2.66
N GLY A 57 -2.18 4.22 -3.74
CA GLY A 57 -1.53 5.27 -4.52
C GLY A 57 -1.02 4.86 -5.91
N THR A 58 -1.04 3.57 -6.27
CA THR A 58 -0.72 3.15 -7.65
C THR A 58 -1.80 3.57 -8.62
N ASN A 59 -3.06 3.49 -8.21
CA ASN A 59 -4.21 3.97 -8.95
C ASN A 59 -4.58 5.39 -8.50
N GLY A 60 -5.19 6.13 -9.39
CA GLY A 60 -5.64 7.50 -9.16
C GLY A 60 -6.42 7.98 -10.38
N GLY A 61 -6.33 9.25 -10.69
CA GLY A 61 -6.98 9.90 -11.81
C GLY A 61 -7.78 11.12 -11.38
N ALA A 62 -8.60 11.66 -12.26
CA ALA A 62 -9.49 12.76 -11.90
C ALA A 62 -10.57 12.28 -10.91
N VAL A 63 -10.97 13.21 -10.04
CA VAL A 63 -11.98 12.94 -8.99
C VAL A 63 -13.29 12.43 -9.59
N ASN A 64 -13.69 12.97 -10.74
CA ASN A 64 -14.99 12.66 -11.36
C ASN A 64 -14.89 12.48 -12.87
N ASP A 65 -14.00 11.62 -13.35
CA ASP A 65 -13.95 11.27 -14.77
C ASP A 65 -15.07 10.30 -15.17
N ALA A 66 -15.46 10.35 -16.46
CA ALA A 66 -16.59 9.58 -16.98
C ALA A 66 -16.32 8.06 -17.04
N SER A 67 -15.06 7.63 -16.96
CA SER A 67 -14.69 6.23 -17.11
C SER A 67 -14.58 5.47 -15.80
N ARG A 68 -14.09 6.13 -14.74
CA ARG A 68 -13.78 5.48 -13.46
C ARG A 68 -14.21 6.27 -12.23
N ALA A 69 -14.16 7.60 -12.27
CA ALA A 69 -14.51 8.52 -11.17
C ALA A 69 -13.97 8.04 -9.81
N ARG A 70 -12.68 7.70 -9.77
CA ARG A 70 -12.06 7.02 -8.61
C ARG A 70 -10.95 7.81 -7.93
N GLY A 71 -10.50 8.94 -8.53
CA GLY A 71 -9.44 9.76 -7.94
C GLY A 71 -9.86 10.42 -6.63
N GLU A 72 -8.90 10.68 -5.79
CA GLU A 72 -9.02 11.46 -4.56
C GLU A 72 -8.56 12.91 -4.79
N ILE A 73 -8.90 13.82 -3.89
CA ILE A 73 -8.23 15.10 -3.76
C ILE A 73 -6.79 14.82 -3.27
N HIS A 74 -5.81 15.51 -3.84
CA HIS A 74 -4.42 15.37 -3.45
C HIS A 74 -4.18 15.92 -2.04
N GLY A 75 -3.22 15.32 -1.32
CA GLY A 75 -2.82 15.80 0.00
C GLY A 75 -3.41 15.01 1.16
N ILE A 76 -3.25 15.57 2.37
CA ILE A 76 -3.59 14.93 3.65
C ILE A 76 -4.55 15.76 4.51
N GLY A 77 -4.98 16.92 4.00
CA GLY A 77 -5.89 17.82 4.70
C GLY A 77 -7.34 17.31 4.73
N ASP A 78 -8.24 18.18 5.12
CA ASP A 78 -9.67 17.88 5.26
C ASP A 78 -10.49 18.49 4.12
N ASP A 79 -9.84 18.88 3.03
CA ASP A 79 -10.51 19.41 1.84
C ASP A 79 -11.50 18.40 1.27
N THR A 80 -12.62 18.93 0.79
CA THR A 80 -13.71 18.14 0.22
C THR A 80 -14.17 18.68 -1.12
N GLN A 81 -14.74 17.80 -1.93
CA GLN A 81 -15.41 18.16 -3.18
C GLN A 81 -16.71 17.37 -3.31
N GLU A 82 -17.82 18.09 -3.41
CA GLU A 82 -19.12 17.49 -3.71
C GLU A 82 -19.24 17.21 -5.20
N ILE A 83 -19.66 15.99 -5.53
CA ILE A 83 -19.87 15.57 -6.90
C ILE A 83 -21.13 14.73 -7.05
N THR A 84 -21.70 14.71 -8.26
CA THR A 84 -22.50 13.57 -8.73
C THR A 84 -21.56 12.66 -9.49
N ASN A 85 -21.22 11.51 -8.91
CA ASN A 85 -20.27 10.58 -9.46
C ASN A 85 -20.70 10.12 -10.86
N GLN A 86 -19.86 10.32 -11.86
CA GLN A 86 -20.22 10.04 -13.26
C GLN A 86 -20.39 8.54 -13.57
N VAL A 87 -19.85 7.66 -12.74
CA VAL A 87 -19.96 6.19 -12.90
C VAL A 87 -21.16 5.65 -12.12
N THR A 88 -21.22 5.95 -10.81
CA THR A 88 -22.27 5.41 -9.92
C THR A 88 -23.58 6.18 -9.99
N LYS A 89 -23.56 7.41 -10.53
CA LYS A 89 -24.67 8.38 -10.58
C LYS A 89 -25.16 8.87 -9.20
N ASN A 90 -24.46 8.51 -8.15
CA ASN A 90 -24.80 8.93 -6.78
C ASN A 90 -24.10 10.24 -6.40
N PHE A 91 -24.72 10.99 -5.49
CA PHE A 91 -24.04 12.08 -4.78
C PHE A 91 -22.91 11.51 -3.92
N GLU A 92 -21.77 12.17 -3.92
CA GLU A 92 -20.60 11.78 -3.15
C GLU A 92 -19.82 13.02 -2.71
N VAL A 93 -19.38 13.03 -1.46
CA VAL A 93 -18.39 13.97 -0.96
C VAL A 93 -17.04 13.30 -1.01
N VAL A 94 -16.15 13.81 -1.85
CA VAL A 94 -14.80 13.29 -2.04
C VAL A 94 -13.85 14.04 -1.13
N HIS A 95 -12.98 13.31 -0.47
CA HIS A 95 -11.96 13.81 0.45
C HIS A 95 -10.54 13.65 -0.12
N THR A 96 -9.55 14.09 0.64
CA THR A 96 -8.15 13.92 0.28
C THR A 96 -7.73 12.45 0.44
N PHE A 97 -6.66 12.07 -0.27
CA PHE A 97 -6.02 10.75 -0.13
C PHE A 97 -5.72 10.43 1.35
N GLY A 98 -5.06 11.36 2.05
CA GLY A 98 -4.68 11.13 3.45
C GLY A 98 -5.86 11.14 4.40
N TRP A 99 -6.97 11.81 4.08
CA TRP A 99 -8.18 11.71 4.87
C TRP A 99 -8.69 10.25 4.90
N TYR A 100 -8.80 9.60 3.74
CA TYR A 100 -9.24 8.20 3.66
C TYR A 100 -8.33 7.26 4.46
N GLU A 101 -7.01 7.42 4.35
CA GLU A 101 -6.09 6.62 5.14
C GLU A 101 -6.23 6.87 6.65
N LYS A 102 -6.34 8.14 7.07
CA LYS A 102 -6.55 8.50 8.48
C LYS A 102 -7.85 7.89 9.03
N GLN A 103 -8.94 7.86 8.24
CA GLN A 103 -10.20 7.22 8.65
C GLN A 103 -10.01 5.72 8.86
N MET A 104 -9.45 5.01 7.88
CA MET A 104 -9.20 3.56 7.99
C MET A 104 -8.31 3.23 9.20
N ILE A 105 -7.30 4.05 9.49
CA ILE A 105 -6.45 3.91 10.68
C ILE A 105 -7.27 4.08 11.97
N ALA A 106 -8.08 5.13 12.05
CA ALA A 106 -8.89 5.42 13.25
C ALA A 106 -9.92 4.32 13.51
N GLU A 107 -10.60 3.87 12.46
CA GLU A 107 -11.61 2.83 12.53
C GLU A 107 -11.01 1.45 12.86
N ALA A 108 -9.85 1.08 12.29
CA ALA A 108 -9.13 -0.14 12.67
C ALA A 108 -8.74 -0.12 14.15
N ARG A 109 -8.23 1.01 14.64
CA ARG A 109 -7.91 1.19 16.08
C ARG A 109 -9.14 1.08 16.97
N SER A 110 -10.29 1.58 16.53
CA SER A 110 -11.54 1.48 17.30
C SER A 110 -12.00 0.03 17.47
N GLN A 111 -11.61 -0.87 16.55
CA GLN A 111 -11.80 -2.32 16.67
C GLN A 111 -10.69 -3.02 17.49
N GLY A 112 -9.72 -2.28 18.04
CA GLY A 112 -8.61 -2.84 18.81
C GLY A 112 -7.49 -3.42 17.95
N ALA A 113 -7.43 -3.10 16.66
CA ALA A 113 -6.36 -3.51 15.77
C ALA A 113 -5.18 -2.52 15.74
N THR A 114 -4.04 -2.99 15.26
CA THR A 114 -2.84 -2.18 15.04
C THR A 114 -2.68 -1.91 13.53
N PRO A 115 -3.07 -0.71 13.04
CA PRO A 115 -2.88 -0.34 11.64
C PRO A 115 -1.45 0.11 11.35
N MET A 116 -0.96 -0.23 10.16
CA MET A 116 0.33 0.18 9.60
C MET A 116 0.13 0.64 8.15
N VAL A 117 0.90 1.62 7.72
CA VAL A 117 0.82 2.20 6.37
C VAL A 117 2.10 1.90 5.62
N CYS A 118 1.96 1.54 4.36
CA CYS A 118 3.07 1.43 3.42
C CYS A 118 2.93 2.49 2.31
N SER A 119 4.03 3.12 1.91
CA SER A 119 4.04 3.87 0.65
C SER A 119 3.88 2.92 -0.54
N LEU A 120 3.40 3.45 -1.68
CA LEU A 120 3.21 2.65 -2.89
C LEU A 120 4.54 2.07 -3.40
N ILE A 121 4.47 0.90 -4.05
CA ILE A 121 5.63 0.35 -4.76
C ILE A 121 6.02 1.26 -5.93
N PRO A 122 7.33 1.43 -6.24
CA PRO A 122 7.75 2.19 -7.41
C PRO A 122 7.35 1.47 -8.69
N ARG A 123 7.10 2.25 -9.74
CA ARG A 123 6.91 1.72 -11.09
C ARG A 123 8.26 1.41 -11.74
N ASN A 124 8.25 0.63 -12.81
CA ASN A 124 9.43 0.45 -13.65
C ASN A 124 9.71 1.71 -14.50
N ASN A 125 9.98 2.80 -13.81
CA ASN A 125 10.36 4.08 -14.42
C ASN A 125 11.77 4.45 -13.96
N TRP A 126 12.59 4.94 -14.90
CA TRP A 126 13.99 5.24 -14.65
C TRP A 126 14.31 6.68 -14.98
N LYS A 127 15.13 7.30 -14.15
CA LYS A 127 15.63 8.67 -14.35
C LYS A 127 17.13 8.70 -13.99
N ASN A 128 17.94 9.12 -14.94
CA ASN A 128 19.41 9.22 -14.75
C ASN A 128 20.05 7.91 -14.25
N GLY A 129 19.59 6.77 -14.74
CA GLY A 129 20.12 5.45 -14.35
C GLY A 129 19.59 4.89 -13.02
N HIS A 130 18.69 5.58 -12.36
CA HIS A 130 18.08 5.17 -11.10
C HIS A 130 16.57 4.95 -11.24
N ALA A 131 16.03 4.02 -10.46
CA ALA A 131 14.59 3.85 -10.33
C ALA A 131 13.94 5.12 -9.80
N ALA A 132 12.88 5.59 -10.44
CA ALA A 132 12.22 6.81 -10.03
C ALA A 132 11.52 6.65 -8.67
N ARG A 133 11.81 7.55 -7.74
CA ARG A 133 11.12 7.67 -6.44
C ARG A 133 9.92 8.59 -6.57
N ASN A 134 8.94 8.32 -5.77
CA ASN A 134 7.78 9.19 -5.62
C ASN A 134 8.06 10.24 -4.53
N GLY A 135 7.98 11.51 -4.90
CA GLY A 135 8.30 12.64 -4.01
C GLY A 135 7.21 12.96 -2.98
N PRO A 136 7.43 14.01 -2.17
CA PRO A 136 6.51 14.40 -1.10
C PRO A 136 5.11 14.79 -1.59
N ASP A 137 5.00 15.36 -2.80
CA ASP A 137 3.71 15.75 -3.41
C ASP A 137 3.11 14.60 -4.26
N SER A 138 3.20 13.39 -3.76
CA SER A 138 2.68 12.18 -4.38
C SER A 138 1.98 11.30 -3.34
N ALA A 139 1.31 10.24 -3.79
CA ALA A 139 0.69 9.29 -2.89
C ALA A 139 1.67 8.66 -1.88
N ALA A 140 2.98 8.54 -2.21
CA ALA A 140 3.98 8.08 -1.25
C ALA A 140 4.18 9.09 -0.11
N GLY A 141 4.34 10.37 -0.46
CA GLY A 141 4.47 11.44 0.54
C GLY A 141 3.20 11.66 1.34
N TRP A 142 2.03 11.53 0.71
CA TRP A 142 0.75 11.66 1.42
C TRP A 142 0.51 10.49 2.39
N ALA A 143 0.87 9.25 2.03
CA ALA A 143 0.82 8.11 2.93
C ALA A 143 1.72 8.30 4.15
N ALA A 144 2.96 8.77 3.94
CA ALA A 144 3.89 9.11 5.02
C ALA A 144 3.33 10.22 5.92
N GLY A 145 2.78 11.28 5.32
CA GLY A 145 2.16 12.39 6.04
C GLY A 145 0.94 11.97 6.85
N ALA A 146 0.06 11.15 6.28
CA ALA A 146 -1.13 10.63 6.96
C ALA A 146 -0.73 9.75 8.15
N ALA A 147 0.18 8.79 7.96
CA ALA A 147 0.69 7.94 9.03
C ALA A 147 1.31 8.75 10.17
N LYS A 148 2.14 9.74 9.84
CA LYS A 148 2.77 10.66 10.81
C LYS A 148 1.73 11.45 11.60
N ALA A 149 0.73 12.00 10.92
CA ALA A 149 -0.31 12.84 11.54
C ALA A 149 -1.12 12.09 12.62
N VAL A 150 -1.27 10.78 12.49
CA VAL A 150 -2.01 9.94 13.45
C VAL A 150 -1.12 8.96 14.20
N ASN A 151 0.20 9.15 14.18
CA ASN A 151 1.18 8.29 14.85
C ASN A 151 0.98 6.80 14.54
N ALA A 152 0.86 6.46 13.26
CA ALA A 152 0.83 5.07 12.79
C ALA A 152 2.22 4.63 12.30
N PRO A 153 2.61 3.35 12.51
CA PRO A 153 3.83 2.82 11.90
C PRO A 153 3.79 2.99 10.38
N PHE A 154 4.91 3.43 9.81
CA PHE A 154 5.05 3.67 8.39
C PHE A 154 6.24 2.88 7.81
N ILE A 155 6.01 2.24 6.67
CA ILE A 155 7.02 1.50 5.91
C ILE A 155 7.19 2.19 4.56
N ASP A 156 8.36 2.76 4.31
CA ASP A 156 8.63 3.39 3.02
C ASP A 156 9.01 2.36 1.95
N ASN A 157 8.00 1.61 1.49
CA ASN A 157 8.19 0.65 0.41
C ASN A 157 8.71 1.29 -0.88
N ASN A 158 8.35 2.55 -1.13
CA ASN A 158 8.81 3.25 -2.33
C ASN A 158 10.32 3.38 -2.35
N GLU A 159 10.92 3.84 -1.25
CA GLU A 159 12.37 3.96 -1.14
C GLU A 159 13.06 2.60 -1.02
N ILE A 160 12.57 1.69 -0.17
CA ILE A 160 13.18 0.37 0.04
C ILE A 160 13.25 -0.40 -1.29
N ILE A 161 12.15 -0.45 -2.04
CA ILE A 161 12.08 -1.19 -3.30
C ILE A 161 12.87 -0.46 -4.39
N ALA A 162 12.84 0.87 -4.44
CA ALA A 162 13.61 1.63 -5.42
C ALA A 162 15.12 1.44 -5.25
N ARG A 163 15.64 1.35 -4.02
CA ARG A 163 17.04 0.99 -3.76
C ARG A 163 17.38 -0.40 -4.27
N LEU A 164 16.52 -1.38 -4.04
CA LEU A 164 16.70 -2.70 -4.60
C LEU A 164 16.70 -2.68 -6.13
N TYR A 165 15.81 -1.91 -6.75
CA TYR A 165 15.77 -1.76 -8.20
C TYR A 165 17.07 -1.15 -8.74
N ASP A 166 17.63 -0.14 -8.07
CA ASP A 166 18.93 0.43 -8.45
C ASP A 166 20.05 -0.61 -8.43
N GLN A 167 20.05 -1.50 -7.42
CA GLN A 167 21.04 -2.59 -7.31
C GLN A 167 20.86 -3.65 -8.39
N LEU A 168 19.61 -3.99 -8.73
CA LEU A 168 19.31 -5.00 -9.76
C LEU A 168 19.58 -4.50 -11.17
N GLY A 169 19.37 -3.21 -11.41
CA GLY A 169 19.43 -2.60 -12.73
C GLY A 169 18.15 -2.79 -13.57
N GLN A 170 17.95 -1.90 -14.52
CA GLN A 170 16.72 -1.78 -15.30
C GLN A 170 16.30 -3.07 -16.01
N GLU A 171 17.24 -3.81 -16.56
CA GLU A 171 16.97 -5.04 -17.30
C GLU A 171 16.35 -6.13 -16.41
N LYS A 172 16.92 -6.36 -15.22
CA LYS A 172 16.38 -7.35 -14.27
C LYS A 172 15.04 -6.90 -13.69
N VAL A 173 14.89 -5.60 -13.42
CA VAL A 173 13.65 -5.04 -12.90
C VAL A 173 12.52 -5.16 -13.90
N TYR A 174 12.80 -5.07 -15.22
CA TYR A 174 11.79 -5.27 -16.24
C TYR A 174 11.07 -6.62 -16.10
N ALA A 175 11.78 -7.69 -15.74
CA ALA A 175 11.21 -9.02 -15.53
C ALA A 175 10.32 -9.13 -14.27
N LEU A 176 10.39 -8.17 -13.35
CA LEU A 176 9.53 -8.10 -12.17
C LEU A 176 8.13 -7.53 -12.48
N PHE A 177 7.92 -7.05 -13.71
CA PHE A 177 6.65 -6.51 -14.16
C PHE A 177 6.05 -7.36 -15.28
N VAL A 178 4.73 -7.28 -15.43
CA VAL A 178 4.03 -7.93 -16.54
C VAL A 178 4.25 -7.11 -17.81
N ALA A 179 4.82 -7.74 -18.83
CA ALA A 179 5.17 -7.08 -20.08
C ALA A 179 3.97 -6.34 -20.69
N GLY A 180 4.17 -5.06 -21.04
CA GLY A 180 3.15 -4.21 -21.65
C GLY A 180 1.97 -3.81 -20.75
N GLN A 181 2.00 -4.15 -19.44
CA GLN A 181 0.90 -3.90 -18.52
C GLN A 181 1.18 -2.80 -17.47
N GLY A 182 2.12 -1.91 -17.74
CA GLY A 182 2.39 -0.74 -16.91
C GLY A 182 2.89 -1.08 -15.50
N PRO A 183 2.17 -0.68 -14.44
CA PRO A 183 2.66 -0.83 -13.07
C PRO A 183 2.41 -2.21 -12.46
N HIS A 184 1.84 -3.15 -13.23
CA HIS A 184 1.45 -4.45 -12.68
C HIS A 184 2.66 -5.37 -12.53
N THR A 185 2.88 -5.86 -11.32
CA THR A 185 3.96 -6.78 -11.00
C THR A 185 3.65 -8.23 -11.40
N SER A 186 4.68 -8.92 -11.87
CA SER A 186 4.68 -10.36 -12.12
C SER A 186 4.70 -11.14 -10.78
N LEU A 187 4.63 -12.46 -10.85
CA LEU A 187 4.81 -13.31 -9.67
C LEU A 187 6.15 -13.02 -8.96
N ALA A 188 7.26 -12.98 -9.73
CA ALA A 188 8.58 -12.66 -9.20
C ALA A 188 8.64 -11.25 -8.59
N GLY A 189 7.97 -10.27 -9.22
CA GLY A 189 7.87 -8.93 -8.67
C GLY A 189 7.10 -8.86 -7.36
N ALA A 190 6.01 -9.62 -7.24
CA ALA A 190 5.24 -9.69 -6.00
C ALA A 190 6.05 -10.36 -4.86
N GLU A 191 6.80 -11.41 -5.16
CA GLU A 191 7.70 -12.08 -4.20
C GLU A 191 8.82 -11.14 -3.75
N THR A 192 9.45 -10.44 -4.68
CA THR A 192 10.47 -9.42 -4.39
C THR A 192 9.91 -8.31 -3.50
N ASN A 193 8.74 -7.79 -3.82
CA ASN A 193 8.11 -6.74 -3.04
C ASN A 193 7.69 -7.23 -1.64
N ALA A 194 7.25 -8.49 -1.49
CA ALA A 194 6.96 -9.07 -0.17
C ALA A 194 8.22 -9.12 0.72
N ILE A 195 9.37 -9.49 0.17
CA ILE A 195 10.67 -9.43 0.88
C ILE A 195 10.95 -8.00 1.36
N CYS A 196 10.75 -7.01 0.50
CA CYS A 196 10.96 -5.60 0.84
C CYS A 196 10.01 -5.11 1.96
N VAL A 197 8.75 -5.54 1.94
CA VAL A 197 7.81 -5.23 3.04
C VAL A 197 8.29 -5.84 4.36
N ILE A 198 8.77 -7.08 4.35
CA ILE A 198 9.35 -7.71 5.55
C ILE A 198 10.62 -6.98 6.00
N ALA A 199 11.49 -6.58 5.08
CA ALA A 199 12.65 -5.74 5.40
C ALA A 199 12.21 -4.45 6.10
N GLY A 200 11.20 -3.78 5.55
CA GLY A 200 10.62 -2.56 6.13
C GLY A 200 10.04 -2.78 7.52
N LEU A 201 9.29 -3.87 7.72
CA LEU A 201 8.79 -4.26 9.05
C LEU A 201 9.93 -4.45 10.05
N LYS A 202 11.01 -5.13 9.65
CA LYS A 202 12.20 -5.34 10.51
C LYS A 202 12.97 -4.05 10.79
N GLY A 203 12.83 -3.03 9.93
CA GLY A 203 13.41 -1.70 10.11
C GLY A 203 12.63 -0.79 11.05
N LEU A 204 11.40 -1.13 11.42
CA LEU A 204 10.63 -0.35 12.37
C LEU A 204 11.28 -0.39 13.75
N LYS A 205 11.40 0.79 14.40
CA LYS A 205 11.92 0.91 15.77
C LYS A 205 11.16 0.01 16.77
N GLU A 206 9.85 -0.03 16.59
CA GLU A 206 8.95 -0.92 17.31
C GLU A 206 8.17 -1.71 16.26
N ASN A 207 8.59 -2.96 16.01
CA ASN A 207 7.91 -3.86 15.10
C ASN A 207 6.87 -4.69 15.85
N PRO A 208 5.57 -4.38 15.73
CA PRO A 208 4.53 -5.09 16.49
C PRO A 208 4.33 -6.54 15.99
N LEU A 209 4.83 -6.85 14.78
CA LEU A 209 4.75 -8.18 14.17
C LEU A 209 6.00 -9.04 14.40
N ALA A 210 7.03 -8.54 15.10
CA ALA A 210 8.32 -9.25 15.25
C ALA A 210 8.16 -10.68 15.76
N LYS A 211 7.32 -10.90 16.78
CA LYS A 211 7.10 -12.23 17.41
C LYS A 211 6.33 -13.22 16.53
N PHE A 212 5.76 -12.74 15.43
CA PHE A 212 4.98 -13.55 14.48
C PHE A 212 5.74 -13.89 13.20
N LEU A 213 6.98 -13.39 13.05
CA LEU A 213 7.79 -13.70 11.89
C LEU A 213 8.26 -15.16 11.94
N SER A 214 8.33 -15.81 10.78
CA SER A 214 8.86 -17.17 10.62
C SER A 214 10.37 -17.16 10.43
N ASP A 215 11.00 -18.32 10.54
CA ASP A 215 12.43 -18.52 10.25
C ASP A 215 12.81 -18.02 8.83
N LYS A 216 11.87 -18.09 7.89
CA LYS A 216 12.08 -17.56 6.53
C LYS A 216 12.31 -16.04 6.52
N ALA A 217 11.73 -15.33 7.45
CA ALA A 217 11.97 -13.90 7.61
C ALA A 217 13.35 -13.59 8.23
N GLU A 218 14.00 -14.54 8.89
CA GLU A 218 15.33 -14.33 9.47
C GLU A 218 16.36 -13.96 8.43
N GLY A 219 16.29 -14.59 7.25
CA GLY A 219 17.17 -14.33 6.10
C GLY A 219 16.95 -12.97 5.43
N VAL A 220 15.91 -12.20 5.83
CA VAL A 220 15.64 -10.87 5.28
C VAL A 220 16.30 -9.82 6.17
N ALA A 221 17.29 -9.11 5.63
CA ALA A 221 17.91 -7.97 6.33
C ALA A 221 16.94 -6.78 6.45
N PRO A 222 16.99 -5.97 7.53
CA PRO A 222 16.31 -4.69 7.56
C PRO A 222 16.86 -3.78 6.45
N PRO A 223 16.13 -2.73 6.04
CA PRO A 223 16.60 -1.81 5.02
C PRO A 223 17.81 -1.04 5.52
N THR A 224 18.80 -0.84 4.63
CA THR A 224 20.02 -0.04 4.88
C THR A 224 19.77 1.43 4.65
#